data_cdc0a5a6cd1f9e59821e8a813516b9ec
#
_entry.id   cdc0a5a6cd1f9e59821e8a813516b9ec
#
_cell.length_a   1.000
_cell.length_b   1.000
_cell.length_c   1.000
_cell.angle_alpha   90.00
_cell.angle_beta   90.00
_cell.angle_gamma   90.00
#
_symmetry.space_group_name_H-M   'P 1'
#
loop_
_entity.id
_entity.type
_entity.pdbx_description
1 polymer ?
#
loop_
_entity_poly.entity_id
_entity_poly.type
_entity_poly.pdbx_seq_one_letter_code
_entity_poly.pdbx_strand_id
1 'polypeptide(L)'
;MKVTKRSIAAFGAITVLTSLALAGCSAANTGDKGTDGDSAKGGKLVVWVDSERVDAVKGAAEAYEKKTGVKVQLVGKNVDDIKDDFIQQVPTGKGPDITMGAHDWLGELSTNGVVAPLELGDSSKDYLPVALQASTYDGNVYMLPYAVENIAVLRNTAIVPEAATSFDDMIAKGKAAGLDQPFVVEQGAEGNPYHLYPFQTAFGAPVFGTDAKGGYDPTNLQLGSEGGTAFANWLAAQGKAGTLNTDIDGEIAKQQFLDGKAAFWLTGPWNVGAATDAGIKVAIDKIPSPTDKAASPFAGVKGFFISAESKNKVAANDFLVNYIGTPDVQLDLFKAGNVLPALTAAADKAASDPIIAGFQAVGADAVPMPAIPAMGSVWQFWGVAEAAIIKGADPQATWTKLADDVAGAIK
;
A
#
# COMPACT_ATOMS: atom_id res chain seq x y z
N MET A 1 -4.16 60.15 13.60
CA MET A 1 -3.29 61.14 14.25
C MET A 1 -1.85 60.70 14.07
N LYS A 2 -1.10 61.50 13.28
CA LYS A 2 0.41 61.65 13.17
C LYS A 2 1.22 60.37 12.97
N VAL A 3 1.69 60.02 11.81
CA VAL A 3 2.74 60.54 10.91
C VAL A 3 4.01 60.98 11.70
N THR A 4 5.12 60.27 11.49
CA THR A 4 6.38 60.88 11.19
C THR A 4 7.35 59.94 10.45
N LYS A 5 7.83 60.46 9.34
CA LYS A 5 8.89 60.04 8.44
C LYS A 5 10.26 60.44 9.00
N ARG A 6 11.29 59.86 8.46
CA ARG A 6 12.62 60.44 8.00
C ARG A 6 13.73 59.41 8.23
N SER A 7 14.69 59.23 7.44
CA SER A 7 15.24 59.64 6.13
C SER A 7 16.75 59.25 6.17
N ILE A 8 17.23 58.64 5.10
CA ILE A 8 18.37 59.02 4.23
C ILE A 8 19.80 59.03 4.86
N ALA A 9 20.73 58.31 4.27
CA ALA A 9 21.94 58.62 3.52
C ALA A 9 22.94 57.47 3.61
N ALA A 10 23.45 56.83 2.59
CA ALA A 10 24.21 57.19 1.38
C ALA A 10 25.74 57.25 1.61
N PHE A 11 26.47 56.74 0.61
CA PHE A 11 27.90 56.84 0.26
C PHE A 11 28.86 55.90 1.03
N GLY A 12 29.71 55.11 0.40
CA GLY A 12 30.65 55.37 -0.65
C GLY A 12 31.36 54.14 -1.19
N ALA A 13 31.61 54.18 -2.41
CA ALA A 13 32.43 53.28 -3.24
C ALA A 13 33.93 53.57 -3.03
N ILE A 14 34.76 52.52 -3.11
CA ILE A 14 36.14 52.67 -3.62
C ILE A 14 36.57 51.34 -4.27
N THR A 15 36.94 51.44 -5.53
CA THR A 15 37.59 50.56 -6.45
C THR A 15 39.10 50.46 -6.16
N VAL A 16 39.76 49.41 -6.65
CA VAL A 16 41.11 49.31 -7.29
C VAL A 16 41.59 47.87 -7.20
N LEU A 17 41.63 47.08 -8.23
CA LEU A 17 42.52 46.88 -9.38
C LEU A 17 43.82 46.10 -9.11
N THR A 18 43.96 45.05 -9.94
CA THR A 18 45.18 44.46 -10.55
C THR A 18 46.04 43.54 -9.67
N SER A 19 46.47 42.39 -10.11
CA SER A 19 47.25 42.09 -11.29
C SER A 19 47.40 40.61 -11.62
N LEU A 20 47.60 40.33 -12.90
CA LEU A 20 47.96 39.08 -13.58
C LEU A 20 49.30 38.50 -13.10
N ALA A 21 49.41 37.15 -13.16
CA ALA A 21 50.61 36.48 -13.66
C ALA A 21 50.28 35.18 -14.34
N LEU A 22 50.55 35.09 -15.62
CA LEU A 22 50.66 33.89 -16.45
C LEU A 22 51.99 33.18 -16.20
N ALA A 23 52.00 31.88 -16.37
CA ALA A 23 53.00 31.03 -17.03
C ALA A 23 52.83 29.63 -16.52
N GLY A 24 52.75 28.53 -17.25
CA GLY A 24 53.01 28.21 -18.62
C GLY A 24 53.46 26.75 -18.74
N CYS A 25 52.94 26.07 -19.75
CA CYS A 25 53.50 24.97 -20.51
C CYS A 25 53.70 23.58 -19.85
N SER A 26 52.86 22.63 -20.23
CA SER A 26 53.14 21.64 -21.30
C SER A 26 53.99 20.41 -20.87
N ALA A 27 53.36 19.23 -20.88
CA ALA A 27 53.86 18.06 -21.56
C ALA A 27 52.75 17.03 -21.78
N ALA A 28 52.51 16.72 -23.02
CA ALA A 28 51.67 15.61 -23.46
C ALA A 28 52.32 14.27 -23.09
N ASN A 29 51.52 13.32 -22.66
CA ASN A 29 51.79 11.91 -22.94
C ASN A 29 50.48 11.16 -23.19
N THR A 30 50.46 10.56 -24.36
CA THR A 30 49.41 9.73 -24.95
C THR A 30 49.35 8.35 -24.29
N GLY A 31 48.14 7.86 -24.08
CA GLY A 31 47.83 6.41 -24.06
C GLY A 31 47.17 5.94 -22.77
N ASP A 32 45.92 5.73 -22.70
CA ASP A 32 45.24 4.46 -22.81
C ASP A 32 43.74 4.63 -22.58
N LYS A 33 42.95 3.99 -23.42
CA LYS A 33 41.50 3.92 -23.26
C LYS A 33 41.15 2.90 -22.18
N GLY A 34 40.73 3.36 -21.03
CA GLY A 34 39.98 2.58 -20.06
C GLY A 34 38.63 3.26 -19.88
N THR A 35 37.58 2.64 -20.38
CA THR A 35 36.19 3.01 -20.04
C THR A 35 35.95 2.59 -18.60
N ASP A 36 36.39 3.40 -17.66
CA ASP A 36 35.93 3.29 -16.27
C ASP A 36 34.66 4.16 -16.16
N GLY A 37 33.54 3.49 -15.92
CA GLY A 37 32.31 4.14 -15.50
C GLY A 37 32.58 4.95 -14.24
N ASP A 38 32.28 6.24 -14.32
CA ASP A 38 32.41 7.19 -13.22
C ASP A 38 31.44 6.79 -12.10
N SER A 39 31.89 5.86 -11.26
CA SER A 39 31.24 5.54 -9.99
C SER A 39 31.46 6.74 -9.09
N ALA A 40 30.41 7.52 -8.84
CA ALA A 40 30.40 8.66 -7.92
C ALA A 40 30.93 8.22 -6.54
N LYS A 41 32.24 8.34 -6.33
CA LYS A 41 32.89 8.11 -5.02
C LYS A 41 32.45 9.21 -4.07
N GLY A 42 31.59 8.86 -3.08
CA GLY A 42 31.31 9.71 -1.91
C GLY A 42 29.96 10.43 -1.93
N GLY A 43 28.94 9.93 -2.66
CA GLY A 43 27.56 10.41 -2.56
C GLY A 43 26.86 9.95 -1.25
N LYS A 44 25.70 10.51 -0.99
CA LYS A 44 24.82 10.15 0.13
C LYS A 44 23.42 9.90 -0.42
N LEU A 45 22.80 8.78 -0.05
CA LEU A 45 21.38 8.51 -0.24
C LEU A 45 20.62 8.79 1.05
N VAL A 46 19.54 9.52 0.96
CA VAL A 46 18.57 9.71 2.06
C VAL A 46 17.36 8.85 1.77
N VAL A 47 17.03 7.94 2.69
CA VAL A 47 15.94 6.98 2.55
C VAL A 47 14.95 7.17 3.68
N TRP A 48 13.70 7.51 3.35
CA TRP A 48 12.61 7.52 4.32
C TRP A 48 12.00 6.14 4.43
N VAL A 49 11.91 5.66 5.64
CA VAL A 49 11.37 4.35 6.02
C VAL A 49 10.38 4.56 7.15
N ASP A 50 9.30 3.81 7.24
CA ASP A 50 8.51 3.86 8.45
C ASP A 50 9.33 3.39 9.66
N SER A 51 9.04 3.97 10.83
CA SER A 51 9.88 3.82 12.02
C SER A 51 9.99 2.37 12.50
N GLU A 52 9.00 1.52 12.20
CA GLU A 52 8.98 0.12 12.61
C GLU A 52 9.90 -0.77 11.76
N ARG A 53 10.22 -0.34 10.53
CA ARG A 53 10.98 -1.12 9.54
C ARG A 53 12.40 -0.63 9.30
N VAL A 54 12.83 0.43 10.00
CA VAL A 54 14.20 0.96 9.86
C VAL A 54 15.26 -0.11 10.09
N ASP A 55 15.10 -0.93 11.14
CA ASP A 55 16.08 -1.95 11.49
C ASP A 55 16.15 -3.08 10.44
N ALA A 56 15.03 -3.39 9.77
CA ALA A 56 14.98 -4.42 8.73
C ALA A 56 15.81 -4.07 7.48
N VAL A 57 15.99 -2.77 7.19
CA VAL A 57 16.76 -2.32 6.01
C VAL A 57 18.18 -1.86 6.36
N LYS A 58 18.53 -1.81 7.64
CA LYS A 58 19.83 -1.33 8.11
C LYS A 58 21.00 -2.15 7.56
N GLY A 59 20.86 -3.47 7.58
CA GLY A 59 21.90 -4.38 7.05
C GLY A 59 22.17 -4.17 5.56
N ALA A 60 21.13 -3.92 4.76
CA ALA A 60 21.27 -3.57 3.34
C ALA A 60 21.99 -2.23 3.14
N ALA A 61 21.65 -1.22 3.96
CA ALA A 61 22.30 0.09 3.92
C ALA A 61 23.80 0.00 4.24
N GLU A 62 24.18 -0.74 5.29
CA GLU A 62 25.58 -0.97 5.68
C GLU A 62 26.35 -1.75 4.61
N ALA A 63 25.73 -2.78 4.00
CA ALA A 63 26.33 -3.55 2.93
C ALA A 63 26.58 -2.69 1.68
N TYR A 64 25.63 -1.84 1.31
CA TYR A 64 25.76 -0.90 0.21
C TYR A 64 26.89 0.12 0.44
N GLU A 65 26.90 0.77 1.61
CA GLU A 65 27.95 1.72 1.98
C GLU A 65 29.33 1.07 1.93
N LYS A 66 29.47 -0.13 2.49
CA LYS A 66 30.73 -0.90 2.48
C LYS A 66 31.23 -1.21 1.07
N LYS A 67 30.30 -1.52 0.14
CA LYS A 67 30.65 -1.95 -1.22
C LYS A 67 30.94 -0.75 -2.14
N THR A 68 30.18 0.32 -2.02
CA THR A 68 30.19 1.45 -2.98
C THR A 68 30.87 2.70 -2.44
N GLY A 69 30.97 2.84 -1.12
CA GLY A 69 31.42 4.06 -0.45
C GLY A 69 30.33 5.17 -0.39
N VAL A 70 29.12 4.90 -0.91
CA VAL A 70 27.99 5.81 -0.84
C VAL A 70 27.27 5.62 0.49
N LYS A 71 27.18 6.67 1.30
CA LYS A 71 26.46 6.64 2.58
C LYS A 71 24.96 6.49 2.38
N VAL A 72 24.31 5.63 3.16
CA VAL A 72 22.86 5.50 3.19
C VAL A 72 22.35 5.99 4.55
N GLN A 73 21.67 7.13 4.53
CA GLN A 73 21.02 7.67 5.72
C GLN A 73 19.56 7.22 5.77
N LEU A 74 19.24 6.32 6.69
CA LEU A 74 17.87 5.93 7.00
C LEU A 74 17.23 6.98 7.90
N VAL A 75 16.02 7.41 7.58
CA VAL A 75 15.22 8.36 8.34
C VAL A 75 13.88 7.70 8.65
N GLY A 76 13.66 7.37 9.93
CA GLY A 76 12.38 6.85 10.40
C GLY A 76 11.31 7.93 10.36
N LYS A 77 10.16 7.60 9.78
CA LYS A 77 8.99 8.48 9.62
C LYS A 77 7.76 7.81 10.21
N ASN A 78 6.79 8.61 10.62
CA ASN A 78 5.44 8.09 10.84
C ASN A 78 4.82 7.72 9.50
N VAL A 79 4.22 6.53 9.40
CA VAL A 79 3.62 6.02 8.16
C VAL A 79 2.52 6.94 7.63
N ASP A 80 1.73 7.55 8.51
CA ASP A 80 0.62 8.43 8.14
C ASP A 80 1.08 9.75 7.52
N ASP A 81 2.30 10.19 7.83
CA ASP A 81 2.84 11.47 7.37
C ASP A 81 3.71 11.34 6.11
N ILE A 82 4.20 10.14 5.79
CA ILE A 82 5.22 9.93 4.72
C ILE A 82 4.74 10.46 3.37
N LYS A 83 3.50 10.15 2.96
CA LYS A 83 2.96 10.52 1.65
C LYS A 83 2.93 12.04 1.47
N ASP A 84 2.30 12.71 2.40
CA ASP A 84 2.08 14.16 2.32
C ASP A 84 3.40 14.92 2.45
N ASP A 85 4.28 14.49 3.36
CA ASP A 85 5.63 15.03 3.49
C ASP A 85 6.43 14.87 2.18
N PHE A 86 6.34 13.72 1.52
CA PHE A 86 7.05 13.45 0.28
C PHE A 86 6.57 14.35 -0.85
N ILE A 87 5.23 14.45 -1.05
CA ILE A 87 4.62 15.31 -2.06
C ILE A 87 5.02 16.78 -1.84
N GLN A 88 5.06 17.25 -0.58
CA GLN A 88 5.38 18.64 -0.27
C GLN A 88 6.89 18.93 -0.36
N GLN A 89 7.76 18.00 0.05
CA GLN A 89 9.18 18.28 0.20
C GLN A 89 10.00 18.02 -1.06
N VAL A 90 9.62 17.05 -1.91
CA VAL A 90 10.34 16.72 -3.14
C VAL A 90 10.48 17.93 -4.07
N PRO A 91 9.41 18.69 -4.41
CA PRO A 91 9.54 19.83 -5.32
C PRO A 91 10.41 20.97 -4.77
N THR A 92 10.64 20.99 -3.44
CA THR A 92 11.49 22.01 -2.79
C THR A 92 12.97 21.60 -2.72
N GLY A 93 13.32 20.40 -3.17
CA GLY A 93 14.66 19.82 -3.07
C GLY A 93 15.04 19.39 -1.63
N LYS A 94 14.08 19.31 -0.71
CA LYS A 94 14.28 18.87 0.67
C LYS A 94 13.81 17.43 0.93
N GLY A 95 13.21 16.80 -0.07
CA GLY A 95 12.78 15.41 0.00
C GLY A 95 13.95 14.42 0.05
N PRO A 96 13.66 13.12 0.28
CA PRO A 96 14.64 12.05 0.25
C PRO A 96 15.01 11.68 -1.18
N ASP A 97 16.03 10.82 -1.36
CA ASP A 97 16.29 10.13 -2.63
C ASP A 97 15.33 8.97 -2.86
N ILE A 98 14.96 8.29 -1.77
CA ILE A 98 14.08 7.12 -1.76
C ILE A 98 13.06 7.28 -0.63
N THR A 99 11.80 6.92 -0.87
CA THR A 99 10.77 6.81 0.17
C THR A 99 10.08 5.46 0.14
N MET A 100 9.77 4.92 1.32
CA MET A 100 8.83 3.81 1.46
C MET A 100 7.40 4.33 1.27
N GLY A 101 6.50 3.48 0.75
CA GLY A 101 5.10 3.84 0.62
C GLY A 101 4.22 2.72 0.10
N ALA A 102 2.94 3.01 -0.07
CA ALA A 102 1.94 2.09 -0.58
C ALA A 102 1.68 2.35 -2.07
N HIS A 103 1.34 1.29 -2.81
CA HIS A 103 1.16 1.35 -4.26
C HIS A 103 -0.02 2.24 -4.69
N ASP A 104 -1.06 2.32 -3.87
CA ASP A 104 -2.25 3.16 -4.13
C ASP A 104 -1.95 4.66 -4.13
N TRP A 105 -0.78 5.07 -3.60
CA TRP A 105 -0.29 6.44 -3.71
C TRP A 105 0.23 6.77 -5.11
N LEU A 106 0.58 5.76 -5.91
CA LEU A 106 1.35 5.93 -7.15
C LEU A 106 0.68 6.88 -8.15
N GLY A 107 -0.64 6.80 -8.31
CA GLY A 107 -1.37 7.71 -9.19
C GLY A 107 -1.23 9.18 -8.77
N GLU A 108 -1.34 9.46 -7.47
CA GLU A 108 -1.16 10.80 -6.92
C GLU A 108 0.30 11.25 -7.00
N LEU A 109 1.25 10.39 -6.63
CA LEU A 109 2.68 10.69 -6.70
C LEU A 109 3.13 10.97 -8.15
N SER A 110 2.62 10.20 -9.11
CA SER A 110 2.91 10.39 -10.54
C SER A 110 2.30 11.68 -11.06
N THR A 111 1.05 11.99 -10.71
CA THR A 111 0.37 13.24 -11.12
C THR A 111 1.07 14.47 -10.56
N ASN A 112 1.60 14.41 -9.35
CA ASN A 112 2.40 15.48 -8.74
C ASN A 112 3.84 15.51 -9.28
N GLY A 113 4.26 14.55 -10.11
CA GLY A 113 5.61 14.50 -10.70
C GLY A 113 6.73 14.28 -9.68
N VAL A 114 6.44 13.66 -8.52
CA VAL A 114 7.40 13.52 -7.41
C VAL A 114 8.15 12.18 -7.43
N VAL A 115 7.77 11.22 -8.27
CA VAL A 115 8.42 9.91 -8.42
C VAL A 115 9.07 9.74 -9.78
N ALA A 116 10.17 9.00 -9.82
CA ALA A 116 10.88 8.61 -11.03
C ALA A 116 10.65 7.11 -11.34
N PRO A 117 10.62 6.71 -12.62
CA PRO A 117 10.63 5.30 -12.98
C PRO A 117 11.81 4.55 -12.38
N LEU A 118 11.57 3.27 -12.07
CA LEU A 118 12.54 2.33 -11.52
C LEU A 118 12.83 1.25 -12.57
N GLU A 119 14.10 0.91 -12.75
CA GLU A 119 14.54 -0.10 -13.70
C GLU A 119 14.80 -1.42 -12.98
N LEU A 120 13.84 -2.34 -13.02
CA LEU A 120 13.99 -3.69 -12.46
C LEU A 120 14.78 -4.63 -13.37
N GLY A 121 14.77 -4.39 -14.69
CA GLY A 121 15.40 -5.27 -15.67
C GLY A 121 14.86 -6.72 -15.59
N ASP A 122 15.77 -7.69 -15.67
CA ASP A 122 15.41 -9.11 -15.59
C ASP A 122 14.84 -9.55 -14.24
N SER A 123 15.12 -8.81 -13.16
CA SER A 123 14.59 -9.14 -11.82
C SER A 123 13.08 -8.93 -11.68
N SER A 124 12.45 -8.25 -12.62
CA SER A 124 10.99 -8.06 -12.63
C SER A 124 10.21 -9.38 -12.55
N LYS A 125 10.72 -10.44 -13.19
CA LYS A 125 10.10 -11.79 -13.22
C LYS A 125 10.20 -12.55 -11.89
N ASP A 126 11.01 -12.06 -10.96
CA ASP A 126 11.23 -12.71 -9.66
C ASP A 126 10.19 -12.26 -8.62
N TYR A 127 9.36 -11.27 -8.94
CA TYR A 127 8.30 -10.76 -8.09
C TYR A 127 6.95 -11.43 -8.36
N LEU A 128 6.10 -11.47 -7.32
CA LEU A 128 4.72 -11.92 -7.46
C LEU A 128 3.99 -11.03 -8.50
N PRO A 129 3.21 -11.62 -9.42
CA PRO A 129 2.55 -10.86 -10.50
C PRO A 129 1.72 -9.68 -10.01
N VAL A 130 0.97 -9.85 -8.91
CA VAL A 130 0.16 -8.80 -8.29
C VAL A 130 1.02 -7.65 -7.76
N ALA A 131 2.20 -7.96 -7.22
CA ALA A 131 3.13 -6.95 -6.71
C ALA A 131 3.72 -6.10 -7.85
N LEU A 132 4.10 -6.76 -8.94
CA LEU A 132 4.61 -6.06 -10.13
C LEU A 132 3.51 -5.22 -10.81
N GLN A 133 2.30 -5.76 -10.94
CA GLN A 133 1.15 -5.03 -11.48
C GLN A 133 0.85 -3.76 -10.66
N ALA A 134 0.81 -3.89 -9.33
CA ALA A 134 0.59 -2.77 -8.42
C ALA A 134 1.72 -1.71 -8.45
N SER A 135 2.94 -2.12 -8.81
CA SER A 135 4.10 -1.23 -8.93
C SER A 135 4.18 -0.50 -10.26
N THR A 136 3.27 -0.81 -11.20
CA THR A 136 3.29 -0.30 -12.59
C THR A 136 2.19 0.73 -12.80
N TYR A 137 2.54 1.86 -13.36
CA TYR A 137 1.61 2.92 -13.73
C TYR A 137 1.95 3.46 -15.13
N ASP A 138 0.95 3.56 -16.01
CA ASP A 138 1.11 3.97 -17.42
C ASP A 138 2.28 3.26 -18.15
N GLY A 139 2.41 1.95 -17.89
CA GLY A 139 3.40 1.06 -18.52
C GLY A 139 4.82 1.16 -17.96
N ASN A 140 5.07 1.97 -16.93
CA ASN A 140 6.38 2.08 -16.27
C ASN A 140 6.31 1.53 -14.85
N VAL A 141 7.38 0.88 -14.40
CA VAL A 141 7.53 0.49 -13.00
C VAL A 141 8.06 1.69 -12.21
N TYR A 142 7.43 2.01 -11.07
CA TYR A 142 7.81 3.13 -10.20
C TYR A 142 8.21 2.71 -8.80
N MET A 143 7.89 1.49 -8.40
CA MET A 143 8.08 1.03 -7.03
C MET A 143 8.83 -0.30 -7.03
N LEU A 144 9.84 -0.45 -6.15
CA LEU A 144 10.35 -1.78 -5.79
C LEU A 144 9.42 -2.37 -4.75
N PRO A 145 8.60 -3.37 -5.06
CA PRO A 145 7.69 -3.94 -4.07
C PRO A 145 8.46 -4.79 -3.06
N TYR A 146 8.09 -4.73 -1.77
CA TYR A 146 8.66 -5.60 -0.75
C TYR A 146 7.60 -6.44 -0.03
N ALA A 147 6.34 -6.01 -0.01
CA ALA A 147 5.28 -6.69 0.70
C ALA A 147 3.98 -6.68 -0.08
N VAL A 148 3.23 -7.78 0.05
CA VAL A 148 1.85 -7.92 -0.39
C VAL A 148 1.00 -8.22 0.83
N GLU A 149 -0.09 -7.51 1.01
CA GLU A 149 -1.06 -7.75 2.07
C GLU A 149 -2.47 -7.80 1.52
N ASN A 150 -3.29 -8.66 2.09
CA ASN A 150 -4.72 -8.77 1.82
C ASN A 150 -5.43 -9.18 3.11
N ILE A 151 -6.72 -8.91 3.19
CA ILE A 151 -7.55 -9.44 4.26
C ILE A 151 -7.95 -10.89 3.96
N ALA A 152 -8.26 -11.62 5.03
CA ALA A 152 -8.70 -13.01 5.00
C ALA A 152 -9.66 -13.26 6.16
N VAL A 153 -10.26 -14.43 6.23
CA VAL A 153 -11.03 -14.82 7.42
C VAL A 153 -10.11 -15.53 8.41
N LEU A 154 -9.92 -14.93 9.58
CA LEU A 154 -9.34 -15.59 10.74
C LEU A 154 -10.43 -16.45 11.40
N ARG A 155 -10.19 -17.76 11.48
CA ARG A 155 -11.11 -18.70 12.11
C ARG A 155 -10.53 -19.21 13.43
N ASN A 156 -11.32 -19.14 14.50
CA ASN A 156 -11.00 -19.79 15.77
C ASN A 156 -11.31 -21.30 15.66
N THR A 157 -10.26 -22.12 15.48
CA THR A 157 -10.40 -23.56 15.23
C THR A 157 -10.85 -24.34 16.45
N ALA A 158 -10.77 -23.76 17.65
CA ALA A 158 -11.30 -24.38 18.87
C ALA A 158 -12.84 -24.28 18.94
N ILE A 159 -13.44 -23.26 18.29
CA ILE A 159 -14.90 -23.08 18.25
C ILE A 159 -15.48 -23.75 17.00
N VAL A 160 -14.90 -23.48 15.83
CA VAL A 160 -15.32 -24.09 14.57
C VAL A 160 -14.10 -24.76 13.91
N PRO A 161 -13.97 -26.09 14.00
CA PRO A 161 -12.79 -26.82 13.52
C PRO A 161 -12.62 -26.78 11.99
N GLU A 162 -13.72 -26.73 11.23
CA GLU A 162 -13.72 -26.85 9.78
C GLU A 162 -13.94 -25.50 9.09
N ALA A 163 -13.23 -25.25 7.99
CA ALA A 163 -13.43 -24.08 7.15
C ALA A 163 -14.85 -24.03 6.57
N ALA A 164 -15.34 -22.80 6.35
CA ALA A 164 -16.61 -22.59 5.69
C ALA A 164 -16.47 -22.63 4.16
N THR A 165 -17.50 -23.12 3.49
CA THR A 165 -17.54 -23.24 2.01
C THR A 165 -18.31 -22.10 1.34
N SER A 166 -19.14 -21.37 2.10
CA SER A 166 -19.88 -20.19 1.66
C SER A 166 -20.13 -19.25 2.84
N PHE A 167 -20.57 -18.03 2.56
CA PHE A 167 -20.95 -17.08 3.61
C PHE A 167 -22.05 -17.64 4.52
N ASP A 168 -23.09 -18.23 3.93
CA ASP A 168 -24.19 -18.82 4.70
C ASP A 168 -23.73 -20.02 5.55
N ASP A 169 -22.83 -20.87 5.02
CA ASP A 169 -22.23 -21.98 5.76
C ASP A 169 -21.38 -21.47 6.94
N MET A 170 -20.64 -20.35 6.76
CA MET A 170 -19.89 -19.70 7.83
C MET A 170 -20.80 -19.27 8.99
N ILE A 171 -21.90 -18.60 8.67
CA ILE A 171 -22.88 -18.17 9.66
C ILE A 171 -23.56 -19.38 10.33
N ALA A 172 -23.94 -20.40 9.56
CA ALA A 172 -24.57 -21.60 10.07
C ALA A 172 -23.66 -22.38 11.03
N LYS A 173 -22.36 -22.56 10.70
CA LYS A 173 -21.39 -23.23 11.55
C LYS A 173 -21.20 -22.52 12.89
N GLY A 174 -21.08 -21.20 12.88
CA GLY A 174 -20.93 -20.44 14.12
C GLY A 174 -22.20 -20.45 14.98
N LYS A 175 -23.38 -20.38 14.36
CA LYS A 175 -24.66 -20.55 15.07
C LYS A 175 -24.78 -21.95 15.68
N ALA A 176 -24.38 -23.00 14.98
CA ALA A 176 -24.36 -24.38 15.49
C ALA A 176 -23.39 -24.54 16.67
N ALA A 177 -22.33 -23.73 16.74
CA ALA A 177 -21.42 -23.66 17.88
C ALA A 177 -21.97 -22.83 19.06
N GLY A 178 -23.19 -22.31 18.96
CA GLY A 178 -23.87 -21.56 20.04
C GLY A 178 -23.57 -20.07 20.08
N LEU A 179 -23.02 -19.49 18.98
CA LEU A 179 -22.70 -18.08 18.93
C LEU A 179 -23.86 -17.24 18.40
N ASP A 180 -24.18 -16.15 19.11
CA ASP A 180 -25.16 -15.16 18.62
C ASP A 180 -24.59 -14.32 17.49
N GLN A 181 -23.28 -14.00 17.53
CA GLN A 181 -22.56 -13.22 16.51
C GLN A 181 -21.38 -14.06 15.98
N PRO A 182 -21.61 -15.02 15.05
CA PRO A 182 -20.56 -15.94 14.64
C PRO A 182 -19.43 -15.30 13.82
N PHE A 183 -19.73 -14.19 13.13
CA PHE A 183 -18.85 -13.46 12.23
C PHE A 183 -18.74 -12.00 12.66
N VAL A 184 -17.52 -11.47 12.66
CA VAL A 184 -17.27 -10.06 12.89
C VAL A 184 -16.39 -9.49 11.77
N VAL A 185 -16.68 -8.25 11.45
CA VAL A 185 -15.89 -7.41 10.53
C VAL A 185 -16.01 -5.96 10.97
N GLU A 186 -14.91 -5.25 10.91
CA GLU A 186 -14.89 -3.82 11.18
C GLU A 186 -15.76 -3.07 10.20
N GLN A 187 -16.66 -2.22 10.72
CA GLN A 187 -17.49 -1.31 9.96
C GLN A 187 -17.37 0.12 10.46
N GLY A 188 -17.68 0.36 11.73
CA GLY A 188 -17.74 1.71 12.29
C GLY A 188 -18.89 2.54 11.73
N ALA A 189 -19.03 3.75 12.27
CA ALA A 189 -20.15 4.64 11.93
C ALA A 189 -20.16 5.10 10.46
N GLU A 190 -18.99 5.15 9.84
CA GLU A 190 -18.76 5.63 8.45
C GLU A 190 -18.66 4.49 7.43
N GLY A 191 -18.80 3.24 7.88
CA GLY A 191 -18.61 2.06 7.03
C GLY A 191 -17.12 1.74 6.76
N ASN A 192 -16.86 0.54 6.26
CA ASN A 192 -15.50 0.11 5.89
C ASN A 192 -15.52 -0.69 4.59
N PRO A 193 -15.55 0.00 3.44
CA PRO A 193 -15.63 -0.65 2.15
C PRO A 193 -14.38 -1.47 1.80
N TYR A 194 -13.22 -1.19 2.37
CA TYR A 194 -12.04 -2.03 2.21
C TYR A 194 -12.30 -3.45 2.70
N HIS A 195 -12.93 -3.61 3.87
CA HIS A 195 -13.26 -4.91 4.42
C HIS A 195 -14.47 -5.58 3.74
N LEU A 196 -15.41 -4.81 3.17
CA LEU A 196 -16.57 -5.38 2.48
C LEU A 196 -16.34 -5.61 0.99
N TYR A 197 -15.27 -5.08 0.41
CA TYR A 197 -14.96 -5.22 -1.01
C TYR A 197 -14.93 -6.68 -1.52
N PRO A 198 -14.41 -7.67 -0.78
CA PRO A 198 -14.47 -9.06 -1.24
C PRO A 198 -15.88 -9.54 -1.54
N PHE A 199 -16.84 -9.13 -0.70
CA PHE A 199 -18.24 -9.49 -0.93
C PHE A 199 -18.81 -8.74 -2.14
N GLN A 200 -18.43 -7.47 -2.35
CA GLN A 200 -18.82 -6.72 -3.54
C GLN A 200 -18.31 -7.37 -4.83
N THR A 201 -17.06 -7.83 -4.85
CA THR A 201 -16.50 -8.54 -6.02
C THR A 201 -17.21 -9.86 -6.29
N ALA A 202 -17.67 -10.56 -5.24
CA ALA A 202 -18.48 -11.78 -5.38
C ALA A 202 -19.78 -11.54 -6.15
N PHE A 203 -20.35 -10.34 -6.10
CA PHE A 203 -21.48 -9.95 -6.95
C PHE A 203 -21.07 -9.47 -8.35
N GLY A 204 -19.76 -9.43 -8.65
CA GLY A 204 -19.24 -8.98 -9.94
C GLY A 204 -19.26 -7.47 -10.11
N ALA A 205 -19.08 -6.71 -9.02
CA ALA A 205 -19.07 -5.26 -8.98
C ALA A 205 -17.71 -4.70 -8.56
N PRO A 206 -16.66 -4.77 -9.41
CA PRO A 206 -15.43 -4.05 -9.12
C PRO A 206 -15.71 -2.54 -9.07
N VAL A 207 -14.78 -1.75 -8.50
CA VAL A 207 -14.95 -0.28 -8.48
C VAL A 207 -14.81 0.28 -9.90
N PHE A 208 -13.76 -0.09 -10.60
CA PHE A 208 -13.48 0.31 -11.98
C PHE A 208 -13.31 -0.93 -12.87
N GLY A 209 -13.64 -0.80 -14.15
CA GLY A 209 -13.19 -1.72 -15.16
C GLY A 209 -11.73 -1.50 -15.54
N THR A 210 -11.19 -2.37 -16.39
CA THR A 210 -9.81 -2.28 -16.89
C THR A 210 -9.77 -1.81 -18.34
N ASP A 211 -8.70 -1.14 -18.70
CA ASP A 211 -8.38 -0.75 -20.07
C ASP A 211 -7.77 -1.92 -20.87
N ALA A 212 -7.45 -1.70 -22.14
CA ALA A 212 -6.86 -2.70 -23.02
C ALA A 212 -5.43 -3.14 -22.61
N LYS A 213 -4.78 -2.40 -21.70
CA LYS A 213 -3.45 -2.70 -21.15
C LYS A 213 -3.53 -3.41 -19.78
N GLY A 214 -4.75 -3.62 -19.26
CA GLY A 214 -5.00 -4.24 -17.95
C GLY A 214 -4.89 -3.30 -16.76
N GLY A 215 -4.71 -1.99 -16.99
CA GLY A 215 -4.79 -0.96 -15.96
C GLY A 215 -6.23 -0.58 -15.64
N TYR A 216 -6.46 0.04 -14.49
CA TYR A 216 -7.79 0.57 -14.16
C TYR A 216 -8.15 1.77 -15.02
N ASP A 217 -9.36 1.76 -15.57
CA ASP A 217 -9.91 2.83 -16.40
C ASP A 217 -10.82 3.73 -15.56
N PRO A 218 -10.39 4.99 -15.23
CA PRO A 218 -11.21 5.91 -14.44
C PRO A 218 -12.52 6.31 -15.11
N THR A 219 -12.63 6.13 -16.44
CA THR A 219 -13.86 6.42 -17.20
C THR A 219 -14.86 5.26 -17.17
N ASN A 220 -14.45 4.08 -16.68
CA ASN A 220 -15.23 2.87 -16.62
C ASN A 220 -15.61 2.51 -15.16
N LEU A 221 -16.38 3.41 -14.51
CA LEU A 221 -16.88 3.20 -13.16
C LEU A 221 -17.92 2.06 -13.15
N GLN A 222 -17.72 1.03 -12.32
CA GLN A 222 -18.57 -0.18 -12.27
C GLN A 222 -19.52 -0.21 -11.05
N LEU A 223 -19.46 0.76 -10.16
CA LEU A 223 -20.31 0.83 -8.96
C LEU A 223 -21.81 0.77 -9.31
N GLY A 224 -22.23 1.45 -10.38
CA GLY A 224 -23.63 1.48 -10.84
C GLY A 224 -24.10 0.25 -11.60
N SER A 225 -23.30 -0.84 -11.65
CA SER A 225 -23.65 -2.07 -12.34
C SER A 225 -24.80 -2.85 -11.67
N GLU A 226 -25.35 -3.84 -12.38
CA GLU A 226 -26.32 -4.77 -11.77
C GLU A 226 -25.72 -5.51 -10.57
N GLY A 227 -24.42 -5.86 -10.62
CA GLY A 227 -23.70 -6.45 -9.51
C GLY A 227 -23.64 -5.53 -8.30
N GLY A 228 -23.42 -4.22 -8.51
CA GLY A 228 -23.43 -3.22 -7.43
C GLY A 228 -24.80 -3.13 -6.75
N THR A 229 -25.88 -3.12 -7.53
CA THR A 229 -27.25 -3.17 -7.00
C THR A 229 -27.52 -4.45 -6.22
N ALA A 230 -27.07 -5.59 -6.72
CA ALA A 230 -27.20 -6.89 -6.03
C ALA A 230 -26.45 -6.91 -4.72
N PHE A 231 -25.23 -6.37 -4.68
CA PHE A 231 -24.44 -6.20 -3.46
C PHE A 231 -25.13 -5.29 -2.44
N ALA A 232 -25.67 -4.15 -2.85
CA ALA A 232 -26.42 -3.25 -1.98
C ALA A 232 -27.63 -3.93 -1.32
N ASN A 233 -28.37 -4.75 -2.08
CA ASN A 233 -29.48 -5.53 -1.55
C ASN A 233 -28.99 -6.59 -0.53
N TRP A 234 -27.84 -7.22 -0.77
CA TRP A 234 -27.23 -8.13 0.17
C TRP A 234 -26.80 -7.40 1.47
N LEU A 235 -26.16 -6.22 1.36
CA LEU A 235 -25.83 -5.39 2.53
C LEU A 235 -27.06 -5.11 3.40
N ALA A 236 -28.16 -4.70 2.79
CA ALA A 236 -29.42 -4.44 3.50
C ALA A 236 -29.96 -5.70 4.20
N ALA A 237 -29.86 -6.85 3.54
CA ALA A 237 -30.27 -8.12 4.14
C ALA A 237 -29.37 -8.50 5.35
N GLN A 238 -28.05 -8.31 5.24
CA GLN A 238 -27.12 -8.62 6.33
C GLN A 238 -27.28 -7.62 7.51
N GLY A 239 -27.50 -6.34 7.22
CA GLY A 239 -27.82 -5.33 8.24
C GLY A 239 -29.11 -5.66 8.99
N LYS A 240 -30.18 -6.02 8.28
CA LYS A 240 -31.44 -6.47 8.87
C LYS A 240 -31.31 -7.74 9.70
N ALA A 241 -30.45 -8.67 9.28
CA ALA A 241 -30.17 -9.91 10.01
C ALA A 241 -29.28 -9.69 11.25
N GLY A 242 -28.67 -8.50 11.39
CA GLY A 242 -27.69 -8.19 12.44
C GLY A 242 -26.32 -8.83 12.21
N THR A 243 -26.08 -9.43 11.02
CA THR A 243 -24.78 -10.04 10.68
C THR A 243 -23.73 -8.97 10.42
N LEU A 244 -24.12 -7.87 9.76
CA LEU A 244 -23.33 -6.65 9.64
C LEU A 244 -23.92 -5.58 10.56
N ASN A 245 -23.03 -4.91 11.31
CA ASN A 245 -23.44 -3.90 12.28
C ASN A 245 -22.40 -2.77 12.30
N THR A 246 -22.85 -1.55 12.08
CA THR A 246 -22.01 -0.34 12.07
C THR A 246 -21.57 0.14 13.45
N ASP A 247 -22.09 -0.45 14.53
CA ASP A 247 -21.61 -0.22 15.89
C ASP A 247 -20.32 -1.01 16.18
N ILE A 248 -19.91 -1.93 15.30
CA ILE A 248 -18.69 -2.72 15.41
C ILE A 248 -17.56 -2.00 14.69
N ASP A 249 -16.70 -1.34 15.44
CA ASP A 249 -15.42 -0.81 14.97
C ASP A 249 -14.31 -1.88 15.08
N GLY A 250 -13.08 -1.51 14.72
CA GLY A 250 -11.93 -2.43 14.72
C GLY A 250 -11.60 -2.99 16.11
N GLU A 251 -11.71 -2.18 17.16
CA GLU A 251 -11.44 -2.61 18.53
C GLU A 251 -12.53 -3.54 19.05
N ILE A 252 -13.79 -3.23 18.77
CA ILE A 252 -14.92 -4.08 19.14
C ILE A 252 -14.87 -5.42 18.40
N ALA A 253 -14.57 -5.41 17.09
CA ALA A 253 -14.42 -6.65 16.31
C ALA A 253 -13.29 -7.53 16.88
N LYS A 254 -12.13 -6.94 17.15
CA LYS A 254 -10.99 -7.60 17.78
C LYS A 254 -11.40 -8.21 19.13
N GLN A 255 -11.99 -7.42 20.00
CA GLN A 255 -12.38 -7.90 21.35
C GLN A 255 -13.42 -9.03 21.29
N GLN A 256 -14.41 -8.96 20.40
CA GLN A 256 -15.39 -10.03 20.23
C GLN A 256 -14.76 -11.35 19.78
N PHE A 257 -13.77 -11.28 18.88
CA PHE A 257 -13.03 -12.47 18.47
C PHE A 257 -12.15 -13.02 19.60
N LEU A 258 -11.41 -12.15 20.29
CA LEU A 258 -10.56 -12.56 21.43
C LEU A 258 -11.35 -13.16 22.60
N ASP A 259 -12.55 -12.65 22.87
CA ASP A 259 -13.46 -13.18 23.89
C ASP A 259 -14.15 -14.51 23.47
N GLY A 260 -13.94 -14.98 22.24
CA GLY A 260 -14.63 -16.15 21.70
C GLY A 260 -16.12 -15.94 21.44
N LYS A 261 -16.58 -14.69 21.35
CA LYS A 261 -17.96 -14.32 20.99
C LYS A 261 -18.21 -14.41 19.48
N ALA A 262 -17.14 -14.39 18.68
CA ALA A 262 -17.12 -14.65 17.24
C ALA A 262 -16.13 -15.77 16.95
N ALA A 263 -16.48 -16.66 16.01
CA ALA A 263 -15.60 -17.71 15.51
C ALA A 263 -14.83 -17.29 14.23
N PHE A 264 -15.35 -16.32 13.52
CA PHE A 264 -14.81 -15.85 12.25
C PHE A 264 -14.62 -14.33 12.29
N TRP A 265 -13.44 -13.87 11.91
CA TRP A 265 -13.09 -12.45 11.85
C TRP A 265 -12.48 -12.11 10.49
N LEU A 266 -13.17 -11.31 9.70
CA LEU A 266 -12.61 -10.78 8.45
C LEU A 266 -11.67 -9.61 8.77
N THR A 267 -10.37 -9.83 8.62
CA THR A 267 -9.34 -8.84 8.93
C THR A 267 -8.03 -9.17 8.23
N GLY A 268 -7.00 -8.36 8.44
CA GLY A 268 -5.69 -8.53 7.85
C GLY A 268 -4.64 -9.17 8.77
N PRO A 269 -3.43 -9.38 8.26
CA PRO A 269 -2.33 -10.01 8.99
C PRO A 269 -1.92 -9.23 10.25
N TRP A 270 -2.18 -7.93 10.31
CA TRP A 270 -1.88 -7.06 11.46
C TRP A 270 -2.58 -7.46 12.75
N ASN A 271 -3.67 -8.22 12.68
CA ASN A 271 -4.43 -8.66 13.84
C ASN A 271 -4.12 -10.11 14.26
N VAL A 272 -3.34 -10.85 13.49
CA VAL A 272 -2.99 -12.25 13.81
C VAL A 272 -2.22 -12.35 15.13
N GLY A 273 -1.25 -11.43 15.35
CA GLY A 273 -0.47 -11.38 16.57
C GLY A 273 -1.36 -11.30 17.83
N ALA A 274 -2.34 -10.39 17.83
CA ALA A 274 -3.26 -10.24 18.95
C ALA A 274 -4.04 -11.52 19.25
N ALA A 275 -4.48 -12.25 18.22
CA ALA A 275 -5.20 -13.53 18.40
C ALA A 275 -4.28 -14.64 18.92
N THR A 276 -3.06 -14.77 18.39
CA THR A 276 -2.10 -15.79 18.84
C THR A 276 -1.56 -15.52 20.24
N ASP A 277 -1.31 -14.27 20.60
CA ASP A 277 -0.88 -13.85 21.94
C ASP A 277 -1.97 -14.13 23.01
N ALA A 278 -3.23 -14.04 22.61
CA ALA A 278 -4.38 -14.45 23.44
C ALA A 278 -4.55 -15.97 23.51
N GLY A 279 -3.68 -16.77 22.88
CA GLY A 279 -3.70 -18.23 22.90
C GLY A 279 -4.76 -18.85 21.98
N ILE A 280 -5.36 -18.08 21.06
CA ILE A 280 -6.35 -18.57 20.12
C ILE A 280 -5.65 -19.36 19.01
N LYS A 281 -6.16 -20.55 18.73
CA LYS A 281 -5.71 -21.36 17.59
C LYS A 281 -6.41 -20.86 16.34
N VAL A 282 -5.72 -20.03 15.56
CA VAL A 282 -6.25 -19.48 14.32
C VAL A 282 -5.90 -20.34 13.11
N ALA A 283 -6.83 -20.41 12.15
CA ALA A 283 -6.58 -20.77 10.77
C ALA A 283 -6.91 -19.53 9.89
N ILE A 284 -6.21 -19.39 8.78
CA ILE A 284 -6.48 -18.36 7.79
C ILE A 284 -7.21 -19.02 6.63
N ASP A 285 -8.45 -18.63 6.42
CA ASP A 285 -9.31 -19.21 5.40
C ASP A 285 -9.57 -18.22 4.26
N LYS A 286 -9.83 -18.75 3.06
CA LYS A 286 -10.40 -17.96 1.96
C LYS A 286 -11.70 -17.31 2.44
N ILE A 287 -11.98 -16.11 1.92
CA ILE A 287 -13.20 -15.38 2.28
C ILE A 287 -14.40 -16.12 1.68
N PRO A 288 -15.31 -16.66 2.52
CA PRO A 288 -16.45 -17.41 2.03
C PRO A 288 -17.40 -16.51 1.25
N SER A 289 -17.65 -16.86 -0.01
CA SER A 289 -18.45 -16.04 -0.89
C SER A 289 -19.96 -16.14 -0.58
N PRO A 290 -20.72 -15.05 -0.72
CA PRO A 290 -22.18 -15.07 -0.69
C PRO A 290 -22.82 -15.53 -2.02
N THR A 291 -22.00 -15.76 -3.05
CA THR A 291 -22.43 -16.20 -4.39
C THR A 291 -21.56 -17.37 -4.87
N ASP A 292 -21.72 -17.77 -6.14
CA ASP A 292 -20.87 -18.77 -6.80
C ASP A 292 -19.52 -18.21 -7.32
N LYS A 293 -19.34 -16.87 -7.30
CA LYS A 293 -18.10 -16.22 -7.67
C LYS A 293 -17.15 -16.06 -6.48
N ALA A 294 -15.86 -15.95 -6.74
CA ALA A 294 -14.87 -15.71 -5.70
C ALA A 294 -15.09 -14.34 -5.02
N ALA A 295 -14.89 -14.30 -3.70
CA ALA A 295 -14.82 -13.08 -2.91
C ALA A 295 -13.37 -12.58 -2.91
N SER A 296 -13.03 -11.73 -3.88
CA SER A 296 -11.66 -11.25 -4.13
C SER A 296 -11.39 -9.98 -3.34
N PRO A 297 -10.50 -10.01 -2.32
CA PRO A 297 -10.13 -8.81 -1.58
C PRO A 297 -9.21 -7.90 -2.39
N PHE A 298 -9.02 -6.67 -1.92
CA PHE A 298 -7.90 -5.88 -2.38
C PHE A 298 -6.57 -6.49 -1.95
N ALA A 299 -5.59 -6.46 -2.87
CA ALA A 299 -4.19 -6.60 -2.54
C ALA A 299 -3.60 -5.21 -2.28
N GLY A 300 -3.06 -4.99 -1.10
CA GLY A 300 -2.20 -3.88 -0.77
C GLY A 300 -0.75 -4.25 -1.09
N VAL A 301 -0.01 -3.38 -1.76
CA VAL A 301 1.41 -3.61 -2.03
C VAL A 301 2.20 -2.44 -1.46
N LYS A 302 3.22 -2.77 -0.66
CA LYS A 302 4.16 -1.78 -0.12
C LYS A 302 5.50 -1.91 -0.81
N GLY A 303 6.17 -0.79 -1.00
CA GLY A 303 7.44 -0.75 -1.70
C GLY A 303 8.21 0.53 -1.47
N PHE A 304 9.24 0.71 -2.28
CA PHE A 304 10.12 1.87 -2.25
C PHE A 304 10.06 2.61 -3.59
N PHE A 305 9.89 3.92 -3.54
CA PHE A 305 9.86 4.82 -4.67
C PHE A 305 11.15 5.64 -4.75
N ILE A 306 11.60 5.97 -5.95
CA ILE A 306 12.70 6.92 -6.18
C ILE A 306 12.11 8.30 -6.40
N SER A 307 12.66 9.31 -5.71
CA SER A 307 12.27 10.71 -5.89
C SER A 307 12.63 11.22 -7.29
N ALA A 308 11.69 11.92 -7.93
CA ALA A 308 11.91 12.58 -9.20
C ALA A 308 13.04 13.64 -9.14
N GLU A 309 13.23 14.28 -7.98
CA GLU A 309 14.24 15.30 -7.74
C GLU A 309 15.58 14.75 -7.22
N SER A 310 15.68 13.43 -6.97
CA SER A 310 16.95 12.81 -6.58
C SER A 310 18.05 13.09 -7.62
N LYS A 311 19.20 13.53 -7.17
CA LYS A 311 20.41 13.67 -7.98
C LYS A 311 21.20 12.34 -8.07
N ASN A 312 20.76 11.34 -7.32
CA ASN A 312 21.43 10.04 -7.14
C ASN A 312 20.59 8.88 -7.69
N LYS A 313 19.73 9.10 -8.71
CA LYS A 313 18.77 8.09 -9.20
C LYS A 313 19.40 6.74 -9.54
N VAL A 314 20.60 6.76 -10.18
CA VAL A 314 21.31 5.52 -10.52
C VAL A 314 21.74 4.75 -9.27
N ALA A 315 22.28 5.45 -8.26
CA ALA A 315 22.67 4.84 -6.99
C ALA A 315 21.44 4.39 -6.19
N ALA A 316 20.32 5.14 -6.26
CA ALA A 316 19.06 4.77 -5.65
C ALA A 316 18.48 3.50 -6.28
N ASN A 317 18.47 3.41 -7.60
CA ASN A 317 18.03 2.21 -8.31
C ASN A 317 18.90 0.99 -7.98
N ASP A 318 20.23 1.14 -7.99
CA ASP A 318 21.17 0.09 -7.64
C ASP A 318 20.96 -0.40 -6.19
N PHE A 319 20.81 0.52 -5.24
CA PHE A 319 20.52 0.20 -3.85
C PHE A 319 19.20 -0.58 -3.72
N LEU A 320 18.14 -0.13 -4.38
CA LEU A 320 16.84 -0.79 -4.32
C LEU A 320 16.90 -2.20 -4.93
N VAL A 321 17.36 -2.32 -6.16
CA VAL A 321 17.30 -3.60 -6.90
C VAL A 321 18.28 -4.64 -6.32
N ASN A 322 19.52 -4.23 -6.03
CA ASN A 322 20.57 -5.17 -5.69
C ASN A 322 20.78 -5.40 -4.17
N TYR A 323 20.15 -4.56 -3.32
CA TYR A 323 20.31 -4.71 -1.86
C TYR A 323 18.96 -4.85 -1.15
N ILE A 324 17.96 -4.01 -1.44
CA ILE A 324 16.61 -4.16 -0.86
C ILE A 324 15.85 -5.31 -1.54
N GLY A 325 15.97 -5.47 -2.86
CA GLY A 325 15.33 -6.50 -3.66
C GLY A 325 15.94 -7.91 -3.49
N THR A 326 16.58 -8.20 -2.35
CA THR A 326 17.16 -9.53 -2.08
C THR A 326 16.23 -10.36 -1.19
N PRO A 327 16.23 -11.70 -1.32
CA PRO A 327 15.37 -12.57 -0.51
C PRO A 327 15.55 -12.38 1.00
N ASP A 328 16.78 -12.16 1.46
CA ASP A 328 17.08 -12.05 2.88
C ASP A 328 16.54 -10.75 3.46
N VAL A 329 16.70 -9.61 2.77
CA VAL A 329 16.16 -8.33 3.22
C VAL A 329 14.63 -8.33 3.16
N GLN A 330 14.03 -8.93 2.15
CA GLN A 330 12.58 -9.07 2.07
C GLN A 330 12.02 -9.97 3.19
N LEU A 331 12.76 -10.99 3.62
CA LEU A 331 12.40 -11.78 4.80
C LEU A 331 12.55 -11.00 6.12
N ASP A 332 13.53 -10.10 6.21
CA ASP A 332 13.66 -9.25 7.40
C ASP A 332 12.55 -8.20 7.46
N LEU A 333 12.15 -7.62 6.33
CA LEU A 333 10.98 -6.76 6.20
C LEU A 333 9.68 -7.52 6.54
N PHE A 334 9.57 -8.78 6.11
CA PHE A 334 8.47 -9.67 6.50
C PHE A 334 8.39 -9.85 8.01
N LYS A 335 9.50 -10.18 8.67
CA LYS A 335 9.53 -10.38 10.14
C LYS A 335 9.14 -9.11 10.91
N ALA A 336 9.48 -7.94 10.37
CA ALA A 336 9.12 -6.65 10.98
C ALA A 336 7.64 -6.30 10.86
N GLY A 337 6.91 -6.83 9.85
CA GLY A 337 5.53 -6.42 9.56
C GLY A 337 4.50 -7.57 9.43
N ASN A 338 4.93 -8.84 9.49
CA ASN A 338 4.08 -10.02 9.26
C ASN A 338 3.28 -9.97 7.94
N VAL A 339 3.86 -9.37 6.89
CA VAL A 339 3.23 -9.22 5.57
C VAL A 339 3.95 -10.09 4.54
N LEU A 340 3.21 -10.71 3.61
CA LEU A 340 3.79 -11.61 2.61
C LEU A 340 4.88 -10.88 1.79
N PRO A 341 6.12 -11.43 1.69
CA PRO A 341 7.14 -10.84 0.81
C PRO A 341 6.66 -10.76 -0.64
N ALA A 342 7.03 -9.68 -1.33
CA ALA A 342 6.69 -9.48 -2.74
C ALA A 342 7.57 -10.29 -3.68
N LEU A 343 8.80 -10.64 -3.26
CA LEU A 343 9.73 -11.48 -4.02
C LEU A 343 9.35 -12.95 -3.85
N THR A 344 9.12 -13.67 -4.95
CA THR A 344 8.64 -15.06 -4.96
C THR A 344 9.50 -15.98 -4.09
N ALA A 345 10.84 -15.91 -4.23
CA ALA A 345 11.75 -16.74 -3.45
C ALA A 345 11.69 -16.47 -1.92
N ALA A 346 11.34 -15.27 -1.50
CA ALA A 346 11.13 -14.93 -0.10
C ALA A 346 9.73 -15.35 0.37
N ALA A 347 8.70 -15.17 -0.49
CA ALA A 347 7.34 -15.61 -0.23
C ALA A 347 7.27 -17.13 -0.01
N ASP A 348 7.93 -17.92 -0.86
CA ASP A 348 8.00 -19.38 -0.73
C ASP A 348 8.65 -19.83 0.59
N LYS A 349 9.68 -19.13 1.05
CA LYS A 349 10.29 -19.39 2.35
C LYS A 349 9.37 -19.02 3.50
N ALA A 350 8.69 -17.87 3.42
CA ALA A 350 7.73 -17.42 4.43
C ALA A 350 6.51 -18.33 4.53
N ALA A 351 6.08 -18.95 3.42
CA ALA A 351 4.94 -19.88 3.36
C ALA A 351 5.14 -21.20 4.13
N SER A 352 6.31 -21.43 4.73
CA SER A 352 6.49 -22.50 5.72
C SER A 352 5.68 -22.25 7.00
N ASP A 353 5.28 -20.99 7.28
CA ASP A 353 4.33 -20.63 8.32
C ASP A 353 2.89 -20.83 7.79
N PRO A 354 2.03 -21.64 8.45
CA PRO A 354 0.64 -21.88 8.03
C PRO A 354 -0.21 -20.60 7.93
N ILE A 355 0.06 -19.60 8.75
CA ILE A 355 -0.63 -18.30 8.72
C ILE A 355 -0.30 -17.59 7.41
N ILE A 356 0.98 -17.52 7.06
CA ILE A 356 1.42 -16.88 5.83
C ILE A 356 0.93 -17.65 4.59
N ALA A 357 0.99 -19.00 4.62
CA ALA A 357 0.45 -19.83 3.55
C ALA A 357 -1.06 -19.56 3.34
N GLY A 358 -1.81 -19.36 4.42
CA GLY A 358 -3.23 -18.99 4.35
C GLY A 358 -3.47 -17.65 3.66
N PHE A 359 -2.76 -16.59 4.06
CA PHE A 359 -2.86 -15.28 3.38
C PHE A 359 -2.41 -15.34 1.92
N GLN A 360 -1.35 -16.10 1.61
CA GLN A 360 -0.91 -16.32 0.23
C GLN A 360 -1.99 -17.00 -0.62
N ALA A 361 -2.68 -18.00 -0.06
CA ALA A 361 -3.77 -18.69 -0.76
C ALA A 361 -4.97 -17.77 -1.06
N VAL A 362 -5.27 -16.81 -0.15
CA VAL A 362 -6.28 -15.77 -0.39
C VAL A 362 -5.77 -14.74 -1.40
N GLY A 363 -4.50 -14.34 -1.28
CA GLY A 363 -3.83 -13.39 -2.17
C GLY A 363 -3.80 -13.81 -3.63
N ALA A 364 -3.91 -15.13 -3.93
CA ALA A 364 -4.01 -15.62 -5.29
C ALA A 364 -5.28 -15.16 -6.02
N ASP A 365 -6.35 -14.87 -5.26
CA ASP A 365 -7.62 -14.37 -5.79
C ASP A 365 -7.75 -12.83 -5.59
N ALA A 366 -6.77 -12.18 -4.94
CA ALA A 366 -6.80 -10.75 -4.66
C ALA A 366 -6.54 -9.92 -5.93
N VAL A 367 -7.11 -8.70 -5.94
CA VAL A 367 -6.89 -7.72 -7.02
C VAL A 367 -6.18 -6.49 -6.46
N PRO A 368 -5.25 -5.87 -7.19
CA PRO A 368 -4.63 -4.64 -6.73
C PRO A 368 -5.69 -3.57 -6.44
N MET A 369 -5.55 -2.87 -5.33
CA MET A 369 -6.38 -1.69 -5.10
C MET A 369 -6.07 -0.64 -6.18
N PRO A 370 -7.10 0.04 -6.76
CA PRO A 370 -6.86 1.00 -7.82
C PRO A 370 -5.91 2.13 -7.40
N ALA A 371 -4.76 2.24 -8.05
CA ALA A 371 -3.76 3.29 -7.81
C ALA A 371 -3.99 4.55 -8.66
N ILE A 372 -5.21 4.75 -9.17
CA ILE A 372 -5.59 5.92 -9.96
C ILE A 372 -6.15 7.04 -9.07
N PRO A 373 -5.91 8.33 -9.38
CA PRO A 373 -6.41 9.46 -8.58
C PRO A 373 -7.92 9.44 -8.34
N ALA A 374 -8.69 8.92 -9.30
CA ALA A 374 -10.14 8.74 -9.21
C ALA A 374 -10.59 7.91 -7.99
N MET A 375 -9.73 7.00 -7.48
CA MET A 375 -10.05 6.20 -6.31
C MET A 375 -10.22 7.04 -5.03
N GLY A 376 -9.54 8.19 -4.93
CA GLY A 376 -9.74 9.15 -3.85
C GLY A 376 -11.19 9.64 -3.74
N SER A 377 -11.83 9.89 -4.88
CA SER A 377 -13.25 10.28 -4.93
C SER A 377 -14.17 9.13 -4.52
N VAL A 378 -13.80 7.88 -4.80
CA VAL A 378 -14.58 6.71 -4.39
C VAL A 378 -14.63 6.60 -2.87
N TRP A 379 -13.47 6.67 -2.21
CA TRP A 379 -13.36 6.56 -0.75
C TRP A 379 -14.24 7.57 -0.01
N GLN A 380 -14.38 8.78 -0.57
CA GLN A 380 -15.15 9.86 0.04
C GLN A 380 -16.63 9.51 0.25
N PHE A 381 -17.22 8.69 -0.62
CA PHE A 381 -18.67 8.42 -0.63
C PHE A 381 -19.02 6.97 -0.26
N TRP A 382 -18.12 6.05 -0.47
CA TRP A 382 -18.40 4.62 -0.49
C TRP A 382 -18.77 4.07 0.89
N GLY A 383 -17.96 4.29 1.91
CA GLY A 383 -18.25 3.79 3.26
C GLY A 383 -19.54 4.32 3.84
N VAL A 384 -19.81 5.62 3.64
CA VAL A 384 -21.04 6.26 4.12
C VAL A 384 -22.29 5.63 3.49
N ALA A 385 -22.22 5.29 2.20
CA ALA A 385 -23.33 4.61 1.51
C ALA A 385 -23.56 3.19 2.05
N GLU A 386 -22.49 2.40 2.24
CA GLU A 386 -22.58 1.07 2.85
C GLU A 386 -23.17 1.12 4.26
N ALA A 387 -22.65 2.03 5.10
CA ALA A 387 -23.16 2.21 6.45
C ALA A 387 -24.63 2.60 6.49
N ALA A 388 -25.06 3.50 5.60
CA ALA A 388 -26.47 3.89 5.51
C ALA A 388 -27.37 2.70 5.14
N ILE A 389 -26.96 1.87 4.17
CA ILE A 389 -27.71 0.68 3.77
C ILE A 389 -27.78 -0.36 4.89
N ILE A 390 -26.67 -0.63 5.59
CA ILE A 390 -26.62 -1.55 6.73
C ILE A 390 -27.58 -1.05 7.85
N LYS A 391 -27.70 0.25 8.05
CA LYS A 391 -28.61 0.90 9.01
C LYS A 391 -30.08 0.93 8.55
N GLY A 392 -30.38 0.47 7.32
CA GLY A 392 -31.76 0.34 6.81
C GLY A 392 -32.19 1.40 5.81
N ALA A 393 -31.29 2.19 5.24
CA ALA A 393 -31.59 3.02 4.09
C ALA A 393 -31.98 2.15 2.87
N ASP A 394 -32.77 2.71 1.94
CA ASP A 394 -33.12 2.02 0.70
C ASP A 394 -31.86 1.66 -0.08
N PRO A 395 -31.58 0.37 -0.34
CA PRO A 395 -30.31 -0.06 -0.92
C PRO A 395 -30.12 0.43 -2.36
N GLN A 396 -31.18 0.39 -3.17
CA GLN A 396 -31.09 0.77 -4.57
C GLN A 396 -30.89 2.28 -4.74
N ALA A 397 -31.69 3.09 -4.05
CA ALA A 397 -31.59 4.54 -4.12
C ALA A 397 -30.23 5.03 -3.58
N THR A 398 -29.77 4.47 -2.44
CA THR A 398 -28.49 4.85 -1.82
C THR A 398 -27.29 4.47 -2.70
N TRP A 399 -27.31 3.26 -3.29
CA TRP A 399 -26.22 2.80 -4.14
C TRP A 399 -26.17 3.51 -5.50
N THR A 400 -27.33 3.82 -6.09
CA THR A 400 -27.41 4.66 -7.30
C THR A 400 -26.83 6.05 -7.02
N LYS A 401 -27.21 6.65 -5.87
CA LYS A 401 -26.66 7.94 -5.48
C LYS A 401 -25.14 7.89 -5.29
N LEU A 402 -24.60 6.84 -4.67
CA LEU A 402 -23.15 6.62 -4.56
C LEU A 402 -22.48 6.65 -5.94
N ALA A 403 -23.00 5.87 -6.89
CA ALA A 403 -22.43 5.80 -8.23
C ALA A 403 -22.47 7.16 -8.95
N ASP A 404 -23.57 7.92 -8.81
CA ASP A 404 -23.73 9.25 -9.39
C ASP A 404 -22.79 10.29 -8.74
N ASP A 405 -22.66 10.29 -7.41
CA ASP A 405 -21.77 11.18 -6.66
C ASP A 405 -20.30 10.96 -7.06
N VAL A 406 -19.87 9.68 -7.13
CA VAL A 406 -18.52 9.31 -7.56
C VAL A 406 -18.28 9.72 -9.01
N ALA A 407 -19.20 9.40 -9.93
CA ALA A 407 -19.10 9.81 -11.34
C ALA A 407 -19.03 11.33 -11.51
N GLY A 408 -19.72 12.07 -10.64
CA GLY A 408 -19.66 13.53 -10.60
C GLY A 408 -18.31 14.08 -10.10
N ALA A 409 -17.62 13.36 -9.21
CA ALA A 409 -16.38 13.79 -8.59
C ALA A 409 -15.11 13.39 -9.36
N ILE A 410 -15.19 12.40 -10.22
CA ILE A 410 -14.04 11.89 -11.03
C ILE A 410 -13.71 12.81 -12.23
N LYS A 411 -14.39 13.88 -12.49
CA LYS A 411 -14.28 14.75 -13.67
C LYS A 411 -12.91 15.39 -13.84
#